data_be6550e80a07f404d57c38d9af47dbb6
#
_entry.id   be6550e80a07f404d57c38d9af47dbb6
#
_cell.length_a   1.000
_cell.length_b   1.000
_cell.length_c   1.000
_cell.angle_alpha   90.00
_cell.angle_beta   90.00
_cell.angle_gamma   90.00
#
_symmetry.space_group_name_H-M   'P 1'
#
loop_
_entity.id
_entity.type
_entity.pdbx_description
1 polymer ?
#
loop_
_entity_poly.entity_id
_entity_poly.type
_entity_poly.pdbx_seq_one_letter_code
_entity_poly.pdbx_strand_id
1 'polypeptide(L)'
;KLRLFLNYLDRTITDSFCHANLGPAATRAGRLLLEVLSEVQNTVPNFTLKYDPEVTPDAFAEAAIRCSLACSNPALCSHPANRDTFDDYGVSSCYNILPIRGGAYTLTRVTLTRLVDDARGVEHFVEELLPECLRLTTDYMNERIRFLVEQSGFFPSSFLVQEGLILSLI
;
A
#
# COMPACT_ATOMS: atom_id res chain seq x y z
N LYS A 1 23.12 -11.26 10.25
CA LYS A 1 23.05 -9.81 10.01
C LYS A 1 21.60 -9.38 9.72
N LEU A 2 20.88 -10.03 8.77
CA LEU A 2 19.50 -9.67 8.42
C LEU A 2 18.56 -9.74 9.65
N ARG A 3 18.60 -10.83 10.44
CA ARG A 3 17.81 -10.97 11.68
C ARG A 3 18.05 -9.80 12.65
N LEU A 4 19.32 -9.43 12.86
CA LEU A 4 19.65 -8.30 13.73
C LEU A 4 19.10 -6.98 13.18
N PHE A 5 19.18 -6.79 11.89
CA PHE A 5 18.65 -5.59 11.22
C PHE A 5 17.13 -5.48 11.37
N LEU A 6 16.39 -6.56 11.09
CA LEU A 6 14.94 -6.58 11.25
C LEU A 6 14.51 -6.34 12.69
N ASN A 7 15.15 -7.00 13.65
CA ASN A 7 14.87 -6.77 15.07
C ASN A 7 15.23 -5.35 15.53
N TYR A 8 16.25 -4.75 14.94
CA TYR A 8 16.60 -3.35 15.22
C TYR A 8 15.50 -2.41 14.70
N LEU A 9 15.04 -2.60 13.47
CA LEU A 9 13.98 -1.80 12.90
C LEU A 9 12.68 -1.91 13.71
N ASP A 10 12.27 -3.12 14.04
CA ASP A 10 11.06 -3.39 14.82
C ASP A 10 11.08 -2.73 16.22
N ARG A 11 12.24 -2.65 16.84
CA ARG A 11 12.38 -2.10 18.20
C ARG A 11 12.66 -0.61 18.27
N THR A 12 13.22 -0.03 17.23
CA THR A 12 13.67 1.36 17.23
C THR A 12 12.81 2.29 16.41
N ILE A 13 12.14 1.77 15.37
CA ILE A 13 11.22 2.55 14.55
C ILE A 13 9.82 2.36 15.11
N THR A 14 9.33 3.40 15.78
CA THR A 14 7.98 3.43 16.34
C THR A 14 6.90 3.67 15.28
N ASP A 15 7.31 3.89 14.03
CA ASP A 15 6.45 4.22 12.92
C ASP A 15 6.53 3.14 11.82
N SER A 16 5.37 2.74 11.29
CA SER A 16 5.24 1.71 10.25
C SER A 16 5.62 2.16 8.84
N PHE A 17 6.28 3.32 8.69
CA PHE A 17 6.67 3.85 7.37
C PHE A 17 7.85 3.14 6.71
N CYS A 18 8.52 2.23 7.41
CA CYS A 18 9.53 1.39 6.79
C CYS A 18 8.85 0.28 5.99
N HIS A 19 8.94 0.33 4.67
CA HIS A 19 8.29 -0.61 3.77
C HIS A 19 9.27 -1.10 2.69
N ALA A 20 9.17 -2.38 2.33
CA ALA A 20 9.91 -2.94 1.22
C ALA A 20 9.05 -3.90 0.38
N ASN A 21 9.42 -4.06 -0.88
CA ASN A 21 8.68 -4.88 -1.83
C ASN A 21 9.48 -6.14 -2.20
N LEU A 22 8.77 -7.25 -2.33
CA LEU A 22 9.26 -8.55 -2.81
C LEU A 22 8.59 -8.91 -4.13
N GLY A 23 9.23 -9.76 -4.91
CA GLY A 23 8.62 -10.30 -6.12
C GLY A 23 8.63 -9.31 -7.31
N PRO A 24 7.93 -9.68 -8.42
CA PRO A 24 7.25 -10.97 -8.59
C PRO A 24 8.20 -12.17 -8.67
N ALA A 25 9.43 -11.99 -9.13
CA ALA A 25 10.41 -13.08 -9.22
C ALA A 25 10.93 -13.50 -7.83
N ALA A 26 11.11 -14.80 -7.64
CA ALA A 26 11.65 -15.37 -6.42
C ALA A 26 13.17 -15.24 -6.37
N THR A 27 13.68 -14.12 -5.87
CA THR A 27 15.12 -13.92 -5.70
C THR A 27 15.66 -14.67 -4.47
N ARG A 28 16.99 -14.93 -4.45
CA ARG A 28 17.65 -15.49 -3.27
C ARG A 28 17.46 -14.62 -2.03
N ALA A 29 17.52 -13.30 -2.19
CA ALA A 29 17.31 -12.35 -1.12
C ALA A 29 15.87 -12.41 -0.57
N GLY A 30 14.87 -12.48 -1.46
CA GLY A 30 13.47 -12.62 -1.08
C GLY A 30 13.19 -13.91 -0.30
N ARG A 31 13.76 -15.04 -0.74
CA ARG A 31 13.63 -16.33 -0.02
C ARG A 31 14.23 -16.25 1.39
N LEU A 32 15.45 -15.72 1.51
CA LEU A 32 16.12 -15.55 2.79
C LEU A 32 15.34 -14.59 3.71
N LEU A 33 14.74 -13.55 3.15
CA LEU A 33 13.93 -12.62 3.91
C LEU A 33 12.69 -13.29 4.50
N LEU A 34 11.94 -14.07 3.70
CA LEU A 34 10.77 -14.81 4.18
C LEU A 34 11.14 -15.84 5.25
N GLU A 35 12.27 -16.53 5.07
CA GLU A 35 12.78 -17.46 6.08
C GLU A 35 13.04 -16.75 7.41
N VAL A 36 13.77 -15.64 7.38
CA VAL A 36 14.09 -14.86 8.60
C VAL A 36 12.83 -14.23 9.20
N LEU A 37 11.91 -13.71 8.40
CA LEU A 37 10.63 -13.16 8.88
C LEU A 37 9.80 -14.21 9.60
N SER A 38 9.73 -15.42 9.07
CA SER A 38 9.01 -16.54 9.70
C SER A 38 9.60 -16.90 11.07
N GLU A 39 10.90 -16.69 11.27
CA GLU A 39 11.57 -16.93 12.55
C GLU A 39 11.35 -15.79 13.56
N VAL A 40 11.52 -14.52 13.13
CA VAL A 40 11.47 -13.38 14.03
C VAL A 40 10.07 -12.85 14.25
N GLN A 41 9.15 -13.11 13.32
CA GLN A 41 7.73 -12.75 13.36
C GLN A 41 7.48 -11.25 13.62
N ASN A 42 8.35 -10.40 13.09
CA ASN A 42 8.26 -8.95 13.24
C ASN A 42 7.19 -8.38 12.30
N THR A 43 6.47 -7.38 12.76
CA THR A 43 5.48 -6.64 11.96
C THR A 43 6.08 -5.42 11.26
N VAL A 44 7.22 -4.93 11.73
CA VAL A 44 7.98 -3.82 11.15
C VAL A 44 9.39 -4.33 10.77
N PRO A 45 9.91 -3.99 9.59
CA PRO A 45 9.28 -3.22 8.51
C PRO A 45 8.15 -3.98 7.81
N ASN A 46 7.24 -3.23 7.21
CA ASN A 46 6.18 -3.80 6.36
C ASN A 46 6.79 -4.33 5.06
N PHE A 47 6.37 -5.52 4.65
CA PHE A 47 6.74 -6.07 3.35
C PHE A 47 5.48 -6.32 2.52
N THR A 48 5.61 -6.19 1.20
CA THR A 48 4.56 -6.59 0.26
C THR A 48 5.14 -7.49 -0.81
N LEU A 49 4.54 -8.66 -1.01
CA LEU A 49 4.80 -9.48 -2.18
C LEU A 49 3.94 -8.99 -3.34
N LYS A 50 4.59 -8.54 -4.41
CA LYS A 50 3.98 -8.30 -5.72
C LYS A 50 3.78 -9.66 -6.39
N TYR A 51 2.61 -10.24 -6.21
CA TYR A 51 2.29 -11.56 -6.75
C TYR A 51 1.86 -11.50 -8.20
N ASP A 52 2.46 -12.36 -9.02
CA ASP A 52 2.11 -12.56 -10.42
C ASP A 52 2.03 -14.08 -10.70
N PRO A 53 0.85 -14.61 -11.05
CA PRO A 53 0.68 -16.05 -11.25
C PRO A 53 1.54 -16.63 -12.38
N GLU A 54 1.99 -15.80 -13.33
CA GLU A 54 2.84 -16.24 -14.44
C GLU A 54 4.34 -16.21 -14.09
N VAL A 55 4.74 -15.45 -13.08
CA VAL A 55 6.16 -15.19 -12.75
C VAL A 55 6.54 -15.71 -11.38
N THR A 56 5.63 -15.62 -10.42
CA THR A 56 5.90 -15.97 -9.01
C THR A 56 5.80 -17.49 -8.82
N PRO A 57 6.88 -18.22 -8.50
CA PRO A 57 6.80 -19.65 -8.26
C PRO A 57 5.89 -19.98 -7.07
N ASP A 58 5.09 -21.03 -7.18
CA ASP A 58 4.14 -21.47 -6.15
C ASP A 58 4.81 -21.62 -4.77
N ALA A 59 5.96 -22.25 -4.71
CA ALA A 59 6.69 -22.45 -3.46
C ALA A 59 7.12 -21.12 -2.80
N PHE A 60 7.33 -20.07 -3.58
CA PHE A 60 7.65 -18.73 -3.04
C PHE A 60 6.39 -18.03 -2.54
N ALA A 61 5.31 -18.14 -3.29
CA ALA A 61 3.99 -17.63 -2.87
C ALA A 61 3.50 -18.32 -1.59
N GLU A 62 3.59 -19.66 -1.52
CA GLU A 62 3.26 -20.41 -0.32
C GLU A 62 4.07 -19.98 0.91
N ALA A 63 5.39 -19.79 0.76
CA ALA A 63 6.25 -19.33 1.84
C ALA A 63 5.82 -17.94 2.34
N ALA A 64 5.48 -17.03 1.43
CA ALA A 64 4.98 -15.71 1.78
C ALA A 64 3.61 -15.78 2.50
N ILE A 65 2.68 -16.61 2.02
CA ILE A 65 1.38 -16.80 2.66
C ILE A 65 1.54 -17.40 4.06
N ARG A 66 2.37 -18.43 4.24
CA ARG A 66 2.63 -19.00 5.56
C ARG A 66 3.21 -17.97 6.54
N CYS A 67 4.15 -17.16 6.07
CA CYS A 67 4.72 -16.08 6.87
C CYS A 67 3.66 -15.04 7.22
N SER A 68 2.84 -14.64 6.26
CA SER A 68 1.73 -13.69 6.46
C SER A 68 0.71 -14.19 7.49
N LEU A 69 0.35 -15.47 7.44
CA LEU A 69 -0.55 -16.07 8.43
C LEU A 69 0.06 -16.10 9.84
N ALA A 70 1.38 -16.20 9.94
CA ALA A 70 2.07 -16.27 11.23
C ALA A 70 2.26 -14.89 11.88
N CYS A 71 2.58 -13.85 11.09
CA CYS A 71 2.96 -12.54 11.63
C CYS A 71 2.35 -11.33 10.89
N SER A 72 1.31 -11.53 10.07
CA SER A 72 0.66 -10.50 9.25
C SER A 72 1.60 -9.79 8.26
N ASN A 73 2.69 -10.45 7.89
CA ASN A 73 3.75 -9.91 7.03
C ASN A 73 4.41 -11.04 6.19
N PRO A 74 4.55 -10.93 4.87
CA PRO A 74 4.22 -9.79 4.02
C PRO A 74 2.71 -9.70 3.67
N ALA A 75 2.28 -8.51 3.27
CA ALA A 75 1.03 -8.34 2.55
C ALA A 75 1.17 -8.82 1.09
N LEU A 76 0.04 -9.02 0.41
CA LEU A 76 0.00 -9.46 -0.99
C LEU A 76 -0.66 -8.38 -1.85
N CYS A 77 -0.10 -8.11 -3.02
CA CYS A 77 -0.76 -7.29 -4.04
C CYS A 77 -0.69 -7.98 -5.42
N SER A 78 -1.72 -7.78 -6.23
CA SER A 78 -1.74 -8.27 -7.61
C SER A 78 -0.78 -7.46 -8.47
N HIS A 79 0.32 -8.09 -8.93
CA HIS A 79 1.25 -7.42 -9.84
C HIS A 79 0.63 -7.14 -11.20
N PRO A 80 -0.10 -8.08 -11.84
CA PRO A 80 -0.73 -7.81 -13.14
C PRO A 80 -1.66 -6.60 -13.12
N ALA A 81 -2.57 -6.53 -12.14
CA ALA A 81 -3.52 -5.43 -12.03
C ALA A 81 -2.83 -4.06 -11.86
N ASN A 82 -1.71 -4.02 -11.15
CA ASN A 82 -0.98 -2.76 -10.92
C ASN A 82 -0.08 -2.39 -12.09
N ARG A 83 0.56 -3.37 -12.73
CA ARG A 83 1.38 -3.17 -13.92
C ARG A 83 0.56 -2.59 -15.08
N ASP A 84 -0.69 -3.02 -15.22
CA ASP A 84 -1.57 -2.52 -16.27
C ASP A 84 -1.96 -1.04 -16.05
N THR A 85 -1.87 -0.56 -14.81
CA THR A 85 -2.16 0.83 -14.44
C THR A 85 -0.90 1.72 -14.40
N PHE A 86 0.23 1.15 -13.99
CA PHE A 86 1.49 1.86 -13.79
C PHE A 86 2.63 1.09 -14.45
N ASP A 87 3.45 1.75 -15.25
CA ASP A 87 4.64 1.14 -15.87
C ASP A 87 5.60 0.60 -14.81
N ASP A 88 5.84 1.40 -13.77
CA ASP A 88 6.63 1.03 -12.61
C ASP A 88 6.01 1.61 -11.34
N TYR A 89 5.99 0.83 -10.26
CA TYR A 89 5.34 1.22 -9.02
C TYR A 89 6.00 0.61 -7.80
N GLY A 90 5.84 1.27 -6.66
CA GLY A 90 6.14 0.73 -5.34
C GLY A 90 4.88 0.64 -4.48
N VAL A 91 4.85 -0.33 -3.58
CA VAL A 91 3.90 -0.34 -2.48
C VAL A 91 4.62 0.21 -1.26
N SER A 92 4.05 1.22 -0.62
CA SER A 92 4.71 1.89 0.50
C SER A 92 3.75 2.28 1.60
N SER A 93 4.31 2.53 2.78
CA SER A 93 3.58 2.98 3.95
C SER A 93 2.38 2.07 4.27
N CYS A 94 1.17 2.59 4.26
CA CYS A 94 -0.07 1.86 4.55
C CYS A 94 -0.58 1.06 3.34
N TYR A 95 0.32 0.40 2.58
CA TYR A 95 0.02 -0.38 1.38
C TYR A 95 -0.52 0.44 0.20
N ASN A 96 -0.15 1.72 0.15
CA ASN A 96 -0.45 2.56 -1.01
C ASN A 96 0.40 2.13 -2.20
N ILE A 97 -0.23 2.01 -3.36
CA ILE A 97 0.43 1.75 -4.62
C ILE A 97 0.74 3.09 -5.26
N LEU A 98 2.03 3.38 -5.43
CA LEU A 98 2.51 4.65 -5.94
C LEU A 98 3.36 4.42 -7.19
N PRO A 99 3.13 5.17 -8.28
CA PRO A 99 4.03 5.15 -9.41
C PRO A 99 5.42 5.65 -9.01
N ILE A 100 6.46 5.08 -9.60
CA ILE A 100 7.83 5.56 -9.41
C ILE A 100 7.93 6.96 -10.04
N ARG A 101 8.49 7.90 -9.30
CA ARG A 101 8.52 9.33 -9.65
C ARG A 101 7.13 9.98 -9.72
N GLY A 102 6.21 9.45 -8.96
CA GLY A 102 4.89 10.02 -8.74
C GLY A 102 4.59 10.12 -7.26
N GLY A 103 3.44 10.65 -6.93
CA GLY A 103 2.97 10.79 -5.56
C GLY A 103 1.48 10.52 -5.45
N ALA A 104 0.97 10.61 -4.23
CA ALA A 104 -0.47 10.56 -3.97
C ALA A 104 -1.03 11.98 -3.93
N TYR A 105 -2.17 12.20 -4.60
CA TYR A 105 -2.87 13.48 -4.52
C TYR A 105 -3.52 13.71 -3.15
N THR A 106 -4.17 12.68 -2.64
CA THR A 106 -4.94 12.78 -1.40
C THR A 106 -5.21 11.41 -0.83
N LEU A 107 -5.52 11.38 0.44
CA LEU A 107 -5.96 10.20 1.16
C LEU A 107 -7.26 10.51 1.90
N THR A 108 -8.25 9.64 1.77
CA THR A 108 -9.52 9.74 2.49
C THR A 108 -9.78 8.41 3.20
N ARG A 109 -10.30 8.48 4.40
CA ARG A 109 -10.68 7.31 5.20
C ARG A 109 -12.19 7.27 5.38
N VAL A 110 -12.77 6.11 5.16
CA VAL A 110 -14.17 5.82 5.44
C VAL A 110 -14.24 5.03 6.75
N THR A 111 -15.03 5.51 7.70
CA THR A 111 -15.26 4.82 8.97
C THR A 111 -16.47 3.89 8.83
N LEU A 112 -16.19 2.64 8.42
CA LEU A 112 -17.23 1.65 8.14
C LEU A 112 -18.12 1.34 9.35
N THR A 113 -17.57 1.39 10.56
CA THR A 113 -18.35 1.16 11.79
C THR A 113 -19.54 2.10 11.91
N ARG A 114 -19.38 3.38 11.56
CA ARG A 114 -20.50 4.34 11.60
C ARG A 114 -21.59 4.00 10.57
N LEU A 115 -21.18 3.56 9.38
CA LEU A 115 -22.15 3.12 8.38
C LEU A 115 -22.91 1.87 8.83
N VAL A 116 -22.23 0.96 9.54
CA VAL A 116 -22.88 -0.23 10.10
C VAL A 116 -23.86 0.15 11.22
N ASP A 117 -23.51 1.11 12.07
CA ASP A 117 -24.39 1.59 13.15
C ASP A 117 -25.68 2.23 12.60
N ASP A 118 -25.60 2.90 11.45
CA ASP A 118 -26.74 3.52 10.77
C ASP A 118 -27.53 2.52 9.90
N ALA A 119 -27.00 1.29 9.70
CA ALA A 119 -27.59 0.31 8.83
C ALA A 119 -28.79 -0.41 9.47
N ARG A 120 -29.86 -0.57 8.71
CA ARG A 120 -31.06 -1.34 9.10
C ARG A 120 -30.90 -2.85 8.84
N GLY A 121 -29.72 -3.28 8.41
CA GLY A 121 -29.36 -4.65 8.08
C GLY A 121 -28.30 -4.70 6.98
N VAL A 122 -27.82 -5.91 6.68
CA VAL A 122 -26.72 -6.13 5.70
C VAL A 122 -27.10 -5.60 4.31
N GLU A 123 -28.29 -5.87 3.85
CA GLU A 123 -28.78 -5.44 2.53
C GLU A 123 -28.77 -3.90 2.41
N HIS A 124 -29.34 -3.19 3.39
CA HIS A 124 -29.32 -1.72 3.43
C HIS A 124 -27.89 -1.17 3.48
N PHE A 125 -26.97 -1.84 4.21
CA PHE A 125 -25.58 -1.46 4.26
C PHE A 125 -24.90 -1.59 2.89
N VAL A 126 -25.07 -2.75 2.22
CA VAL A 126 -24.35 -3.09 0.98
C VAL A 126 -24.94 -2.37 -0.22
N GLU A 127 -26.26 -2.25 -0.30
CA GLU A 127 -26.96 -1.75 -1.50
C GLU A 127 -27.21 -0.25 -1.47
N GLU A 128 -27.31 0.36 -0.30
CA GLU A 128 -27.61 1.79 -0.16
C GLU A 128 -26.48 2.59 0.47
N LEU A 129 -26.11 2.28 1.75
CA LEU A 129 -25.19 3.14 2.52
C LEU A 129 -23.76 3.10 1.99
N LEU A 130 -23.23 1.93 1.69
CA LEU A 130 -21.86 1.80 1.22
C LEU A 130 -21.64 2.43 -0.16
N PRO A 131 -22.47 2.17 -1.18
CA PRO A 131 -22.37 2.84 -2.47
C PRO A 131 -22.48 4.36 -2.38
N GLU A 132 -23.41 4.89 -1.60
CA GLU A 132 -23.55 6.33 -1.42
C GLU A 132 -22.33 6.94 -0.72
N CYS A 133 -21.81 6.29 0.31
CA CYS A 133 -20.59 6.73 0.99
C CYS A 133 -19.38 6.73 0.05
N LEU A 134 -19.23 5.70 -0.78
CA LEU A 134 -18.15 5.62 -1.76
C LEU A 134 -18.28 6.71 -2.83
N ARG A 135 -19.50 6.98 -3.32
CA ARG A 135 -19.77 8.06 -4.25
C ARG A 135 -19.38 9.43 -3.65
N LEU A 136 -19.88 9.74 -2.46
CA LEU A 136 -19.55 10.99 -1.76
C LEU A 136 -18.04 11.13 -1.49
N THR A 137 -17.38 10.03 -1.13
CA THR A 137 -15.94 10.01 -0.91
C THR A 137 -15.17 10.30 -2.19
N THR A 138 -15.59 9.70 -3.31
CA THR A 138 -14.99 9.93 -4.62
C THR A 138 -15.18 11.38 -5.08
N ASP A 139 -16.39 11.91 -4.95
CA ASP A 139 -16.68 13.31 -5.29
C ASP A 139 -15.83 14.27 -4.46
N TYR A 140 -15.73 14.04 -3.14
CA TYR A 140 -14.88 14.83 -2.26
C TYR A 140 -13.40 14.75 -2.62
N MET A 141 -12.89 13.55 -2.96
CA MET A 141 -11.51 13.37 -3.39
C MET A 141 -11.23 14.13 -4.71
N ASN A 142 -12.14 14.05 -5.66
CA ASN A 142 -12.03 14.76 -6.93
C ASN A 142 -12.01 16.28 -6.74
N GLU A 143 -12.87 16.81 -5.87
CA GLU A 143 -12.87 18.22 -5.51
C GLU A 143 -11.56 18.65 -4.85
N ARG A 144 -11.04 17.86 -3.93
CA ARG A 144 -9.73 18.13 -3.31
C ARG A 144 -8.60 18.10 -4.33
N ILE A 145 -8.58 17.12 -5.22
CA ILE A 145 -7.55 17.02 -6.26
C ILE A 145 -7.62 18.26 -7.15
N ARG A 146 -8.81 18.64 -7.61
CA ARG A 146 -9.01 19.84 -8.44
C ARG A 146 -8.49 21.09 -7.74
N PHE A 147 -8.87 21.28 -6.47
CA PHE A 147 -8.39 22.40 -5.67
C PHE A 147 -6.86 22.40 -5.54
N LEU A 148 -6.23 21.26 -5.24
CA LEU A 148 -4.79 21.15 -5.12
C LEU A 148 -4.08 21.46 -6.44
N VAL A 149 -4.62 21.00 -7.56
CA VAL A 149 -4.09 21.29 -8.91
C VAL A 149 -4.18 22.78 -9.21
N GLU A 150 -5.33 23.41 -8.96
CA GLU A 150 -5.51 24.85 -9.17
C GLU A 150 -4.58 25.69 -8.28
N GLN A 151 -4.33 25.24 -7.04
CA GLN A 151 -3.48 25.93 -6.08
C GLN A 151 -1.98 25.60 -6.25
N SER A 152 -1.63 24.51 -6.94
CA SER A 152 -0.23 24.09 -7.12
C SER A 152 0.64 25.16 -7.81
N GLY A 153 0.04 25.98 -8.66
CA GLY A 153 0.69 27.11 -9.30
C GLY A 153 1.19 28.19 -8.32
N PHE A 154 0.68 28.23 -7.09
CA PHE A 154 1.18 29.15 -6.05
C PHE A 154 2.51 28.70 -5.42
N PHE A 155 2.89 27.43 -5.60
CA PHE A 155 4.10 26.87 -5.00
C PHE A 155 5.05 26.20 -6.04
N PRO A 156 5.32 26.84 -7.20
CA PRO A 156 6.10 26.22 -8.26
C PRO A 156 7.56 25.95 -7.85
N SER A 157 8.05 26.60 -6.80
CA SER A 157 9.39 26.42 -6.25
C SER A 157 9.45 25.39 -5.12
N SER A 158 8.34 24.76 -4.77
CA SER A 158 8.35 23.69 -3.77
C SER A 158 9.23 22.54 -4.24
N PHE A 159 10.19 22.16 -3.41
CA PHE A 159 11.04 20.99 -3.65
C PHE A 159 10.21 19.73 -3.97
N LEU A 160 9.11 19.52 -3.26
CA LEU A 160 8.24 18.37 -3.46
C LEU A 160 7.57 18.36 -4.85
N VAL A 161 7.24 19.53 -5.39
CA VAL A 161 6.69 19.68 -6.74
C VAL A 161 7.79 19.46 -7.79
N GLN A 162 8.96 20.07 -7.60
CA GLN A 162 10.09 19.96 -8.53
C GLN A 162 10.61 18.53 -8.66
N GLU A 163 10.62 17.79 -7.55
CA GLU A 163 11.05 16.39 -7.52
C GLU A 163 9.94 15.40 -7.90
N GLY A 164 8.76 15.88 -8.26
CA GLY A 164 7.62 15.04 -8.64
C GLY A 164 7.07 14.17 -7.50
N LEU A 165 7.35 14.54 -6.25
CA LEU A 165 6.84 13.84 -5.06
C LEU A 165 5.40 14.26 -4.74
N ILE A 166 5.04 15.46 -5.16
CA ILE A 166 3.65 15.92 -5.26
C ILE A 166 3.41 16.17 -6.75
N LEU A 167 2.44 15.48 -7.31
CA LEU A 167 2.08 15.69 -8.71
C LEU A 167 1.56 17.11 -8.88
N SER A 168 2.38 17.99 -9.49
CA SER A 168 1.85 19.16 -10.13
C SER A 168 1.37 18.72 -11.51
N LEU A 169 0.09 18.79 -11.75
CA LEU A 169 -0.44 18.73 -13.10
C LEU A 169 -0.18 20.11 -13.73
N ILE A 170 0.95 20.29 -14.36
CA ILE A 170 1.18 21.34 -15.34
C ILE A 170 1.17 20.69 -16.70
#